data_66c4b1906efaf1265a6e288683d21af5
#
_entry.id   66c4b1906efaf1265a6e288683d21af5
#
_cell.length_a   1.000
_cell.length_b   1.000
_cell.length_c   1.000
_cell.angle_alpha   90.00
_cell.angle_beta   90.00
_cell.angle_gamma   90.00
#
_symmetry.space_group_name_H-M   'P 1'
#
loop_
_entity.id
_entity.type
_entity.pdbx_description
1 polymer ?
#
loop_
_entity_poly.entity_id
_entity_poly.type
_entity_poly.pdbx_seq_one_letter_code
_entity_poly.pdbx_strand_id
1 'polypeptide(L)'
;GASGSSRDVIFVSTTDATPGYHSHPLDAGTWQIMLGAYVVSPDGVDVKINLRFTPKTRRWFKGDLHTHTLASDGRLPLDHLARHAREHGLDFIAVTDHNQPVKRASFPKIPGLTIIPGLEWTHYKGHSNFLGIEHPYEGSFFTNTEEETQQKFREAHKNGALISINHPLESDFGFHFDLEKLPYNMIEVWNGPMRPRNIEAIGWWDQMLKAGKRQVAVCGSDYHEDTVFQRLANPTLNVLAWSPSEKDLLEAIESGHSYFTYSPTDLHVDLYVEDATYGVIKHWREGLQATLNAFALEACDQIRLIDQDGSRILFDAPQKGDWQSNLKVMKPGYIRLEIWRTFFPGLPSMPALVTNPIWFD
;
A
#
# COMPACT_ATOMS: atom_id res chain seq x y z
N GLY A 1 -19.08 -14.18 20.15
CA GLY A 1 -20.37 -13.60 19.78
C GLY A 1 -21.51 -14.58 19.95
N ALA A 2 -22.72 -14.08 19.94
CA ALA A 2 -23.95 -14.87 19.99
C ALA A 2 -25.03 -14.21 19.12
N SER A 3 -25.86 -15.02 18.45
CA SER A 3 -26.88 -14.51 17.54
C SER A 3 -28.30 -14.98 17.88
N GLY A 4 -28.50 -15.83 18.87
CA GLY A 4 -29.80 -16.48 19.11
C GLY A 4 -30.24 -17.29 17.89
N SER A 5 -31.57 -17.57 17.83
CA SER A 5 -32.16 -18.36 16.75
C SER A 5 -32.59 -17.56 15.50
N SER A 6 -32.14 -16.33 15.38
CA SER A 6 -32.58 -15.42 14.31
C SER A 6 -31.80 -15.50 13.00
N ARG A 7 -30.81 -16.42 12.90
CA ARG A 7 -29.90 -16.49 11.74
C ARG A 7 -29.53 -17.93 11.42
N ASP A 8 -29.66 -18.26 10.15
CA ASP A 8 -29.30 -19.58 9.61
C ASP A 8 -27.83 -19.66 9.20
N VAL A 9 -27.20 -18.50 8.98
CA VAL A 9 -25.78 -18.38 8.54
C VAL A 9 -25.07 -17.39 9.40
N ILE A 10 -23.89 -17.78 9.87
CA ILE A 10 -22.96 -16.95 10.62
C ILE A 10 -21.61 -17.07 9.92
N PHE A 11 -20.92 -15.94 9.76
CA PHE A 11 -19.55 -15.94 9.28
C PHE A 11 -18.66 -15.14 10.22
N VAL A 12 -17.38 -15.51 10.24
CA VAL A 12 -16.27 -14.79 10.90
C VAL A 12 -15.10 -14.78 9.93
N SER A 13 -14.53 -13.62 9.72
CA SER A 13 -13.31 -13.41 8.94
C SER A 13 -12.32 -12.54 9.71
N THR A 14 -11.16 -12.29 9.11
CA THR A 14 -10.12 -11.44 9.71
C THR A 14 -10.58 -10.00 9.94
N THR A 15 -11.48 -9.50 9.11
CA THR A 15 -11.87 -8.07 9.08
C THR A 15 -13.36 -7.82 9.27
N ASP A 16 -14.19 -8.87 9.14
CA ASP A 16 -15.63 -8.74 9.23
C ASP A 16 -16.25 -9.98 9.85
N ALA A 17 -17.42 -9.81 10.47
CA ALA A 17 -18.18 -10.89 11.05
C ALA A 17 -19.67 -10.55 11.06
N THR A 18 -20.50 -11.58 11.10
CA THR A 18 -21.94 -11.42 11.32
C THR A 18 -22.18 -10.55 12.57
N PRO A 19 -23.07 -9.54 12.53
CA PRO A 19 -23.38 -8.70 13.69
C PRO A 19 -23.67 -9.51 14.96
N GLY A 20 -23.01 -9.17 16.06
CA GLY A 20 -23.01 -9.92 17.32
C GLY A 20 -21.81 -10.86 17.47
N TYR A 21 -21.00 -11.02 16.43
CA TYR A 21 -19.70 -11.70 16.45
C TYR A 21 -18.57 -10.70 16.26
N HIS A 22 -17.36 -11.10 16.64
CA HIS A 22 -16.15 -10.30 16.42
C HIS A 22 -15.35 -10.89 15.27
N SER A 23 -14.84 -10.01 14.39
CA SER A 23 -13.82 -10.39 13.41
C SER A 23 -12.56 -10.87 14.15
N HIS A 24 -11.99 -11.96 13.67
CA HIS A 24 -10.79 -12.55 14.27
C HIS A 24 -10.07 -13.43 13.25
N PRO A 25 -8.72 -13.48 13.24
CA PRO A 25 -7.99 -14.49 12.51
C PRO A 25 -8.41 -15.89 12.95
N LEU A 26 -8.63 -16.77 11.99
CA LEU A 26 -8.92 -18.19 12.26
C LEU A 26 -7.59 -18.95 12.28
N ASP A 27 -6.85 -18.80 13.37
CA ASP A 27 -5.57 -19.50 13.55
C ASP A 27 -5.78 -21.01 13.69
N ALA A 28 -4.76 -21.78 13.36
CA ALA A 28 -4.78 -23.23 13.55
C ALA A 28 -4.98 -23.56 15.04
N GLY A 29 -5.93 -24.43 15.33
CA GLY A 29 -6.26 -24.80 16.70
C GLY A 29 -7.64 -25.42 16.83
N THR A 30 -8.09 -25.57 18.07
CA THR A 30 -9.43 -26.10 18.38
C THR A 30 -10.43 -24.94 18.47
N TRP A 31 -11.41 -24.94 17.60
CA TRP A 31 -12.53 -24.00 17.62
C TRP A 31 -13.77 -24.69 18.16
N GLN A 32 -14.54 -24.00 18.99
CA GLN A 32 -15.77 -24.54 19.58
C GLN A 32 -16.99 -23.77 19.10
N ILE A 33 -18.01 -24.50 18.70
CA ILE A 33 -19.34 -23.97 18.39
C ILE A 33 -20.24 -24.33 19.57
N MET A 34 -20.64 -23.32 20.33
CA MET A 34 -21.56 -23.53 21.46
C MET A 34 -23.02 -23.36 20.98
N LEU A 35 -23.85 -24.35 21.22
CA LEU A 35 -25.26 -24.30 20.99
C LEU A 35 -25.98 -24.19 22.33
N GLY A 36 -26.77 -23.14 22.49
CA GLY A 36 -27.67 -23.00 23.64
C GLY A 36 -29.03 -23.55 23.30
N ALA A 37 -29.42 -24.65 23.92
CA ALA A 37 -30.79 -25.18 23.81
C ALA A 37 -31.69 -24.43 24.76
N TYR A 38 -32.54 -23.56 24.24
CA TYR A 38 -33.50 -22.78 25.07
C TYR A 38 -34.76 -23.61 25.40
N VAL A 39 -35.26 -24.33 24.42
CA VAL A 39 -36.35 -25.31 24.56
C VAL A 39 -36.07 -26.47 23.64
N VAL A 40 -36.10 -27.68 24.15
CA VAL A 40 -35.93 -28.92 23.39
C VAL A 40 -37.14 -29.81 23.62
N SER A 41 -37.63 -30.43 22.55
CA SER A 41 -38.68 -31.45 22.64
C SER A 41 -38.26 -32.60 23.57
N PRO A 42 -39.19 -33.24 24.33
CA PRO A 42 -38.85 -34.44 25.08
C PRO A 42 -38.19 -35.56 24.27
N ASP A 43 -38.49 -35.63 22.98
CA ASP A 43 -37.91 -36.61 22.05
C ASP A 43 -36.52 -36.20 21.51
N GLY A 44 -36.01 -35.07 21.97
CA GLY A 44 -34.75 -34.50 21.49
C GLY A 44 -34.89 -33.66 20.21
N VAL A 45 -33.76 -33.21 19.68
CA VAL A 45 -33.66 -32.47 18.43
C VAL A 45 -32.34 -32.82 17.72
N ASP A 46 -32.40 -33.06 16.45
CA ASP A 46 -31.23 -33.20 15.60
C ASP A 46 -30.74 -31.84 15.17
N VAL A 47 -29.42 -31.54 15.39
CA VAL A 47 -28.78 -30.32 14.97
C VAL A 47 -27.73 -30.63 13.92
N LYS A 48 -27.86 -30.05 12.74
CA LYS A 48 -26.90 -30.16 11.67
C LYS A 48 -26.11 -28.85 11.54
N ILE A 49 -24.80 -28.93 11.71
CA ILE A 49 -23.87 -27.80 11.54
C ILE A 49 -23.09 -28.03 10.28
N ASN A 50 -23.19 -27.12 9.32
CA ASN A 50 -22.36 -27.12 8.11
C ASN A 50 -21.26 -26.07 8.25
N LEU A 51 -20.00 -26.50 8.19
CA LEU A 51 -18.83 -25.61 8.21
C LEU A 51 -18.30 -25.44 6.79
N ARG A 52 -18.12 -24.21 6.38
CA ARG A 52 -17.47 -23.87 5.12
C ARG A 52 -16.23 -23.02 5.40
N PHE A 53 -15.07 -23.51 5.03
CA PHE A 53 -13.82 -22.78 5.07
C PHE A 53 -13.51 -22.25 3.67
N THR A 54 -13.20 -20.96 3.59
CA THR A 54 -12.70 -20.34 2.35
C THR A 54 -11.23 -20.06 2.55
N PRO A 55 -10.33 -20.63 1.71
CA PRO A 55 -8.92 -20.34 1.79
C PRO A 55 -8.66 -18.83 1.66
N LYS A 56 -7.74 -18.31 2.48
CA LYS A 56 -7.26 -16.94 2.38
C LYS A 56 -6.31 -16.89 1.17
N THR A 57 -6.67 -16.11 0.15
CA THR A 57 -5.82 -15.85 -1.02
C THR A 57 -5.43 -14.38 -1.05
N ARG A 58 -4.22 -14.08 -1.51
CA ARG A 58 -3.82 -12.70 -1.74
C ARG A 58 -4.67 -12.09 -2.85
N ARG A 59 -5.03 -10.83 -2.68
CA ARG A 59 -5.75 -10.02 -3.68
C ARG A 59 -5.25 -8.57 -3.65
N TRP A 60 -5.51 -7.85 -4.71
CA TRP A 60 -5.16 -6.45 -4.82
C TRP A 60 -6.13 -5.57 -4.03
N PHE A 61 -5.58 -4.60 -3.31
CA PHE A 61 -6.28 -3.55 -2.58
C PHE A 61 -5.75 -2.20 -3.02
N LYS A 62 -6.62 -1.24 -3.24
CA LYS A 62 -6.28 0.13 -3.65
C LYS A 62 -6.32 1.05 -2.45
N GLY A 63 -5.32 1.90 -2.30
CA GLY A 63 -5.32 2.87 -1.21
C GLY A 63 -4.38 4.05 -1.41
N ASP A 64 -4.34 4.88 -0.37
CA ASP A 64 -3.53 6.08 -0.28
C ASP A 64 -2.83 6.14 1.08
N LEU A 65 -1.52 6.34 1.10
CA LEU A 65 -0.72 6.33 2.32
C LEU A 65 -0.40 7.72 2.87
N HIS A 66 -0.86 8.79 2.18
CA HIS A 66 -0.51 10.15 2.56
C HIS A 66 -1.71 11.08 2.39
N THR A 67 -2.43 11.32 3.49
CA THR A 67 -3.64 12.16 3.48
C THR A 67 -3.75 13.00 4.74
N HIS A 68 -4.29 14.20 4.60
CA HIS A 68 -4.46 15.18 5.66
C HIS A 68 -5.94 15.49 5.92
N THR A 69 -6.26 15.76 7.18
CA THR A 69 -7.60 16.13 7.63
C THR A 69 -7.61 17.53 8.25
N LEU A 70 -8.77 17.97 8.75
CA LEU A 70 -8.89 19.20 9.55
C LEU A 70 -8.08 19.16 10.86
N ALA A 71 -7.47 18.02 11.23
CA ALA A 71 -6.59 17.94 12.40
C ALA A 71 -5.22 18.59 12.15
N SER A 72 -4.84 18.78 10.89
CA SER A 72 -3.71 19.61 10.47
C SER A 72 -4.16 20.69 9.50
N ASP A 73 -3.92 20.54 8.23
CA ASP A 73 -4.16 21.55 7.19
C ASP A 73 -4.99 21.03 6.00
N GLY A 74 -5.47 19.80 6.07
CA GLY A 74 -6.47 19.29 5.14
C GLY A 74 -7.82 20.00 5.28
N ARG A 75 -8.71 19.87 4.30
CA ARG A 75 -10.01 20.55 4.26
C ARG A 75 -11.18 19.69 4.68
N LEU A 76 -11.01 18.39 4.80
CA LEU A 76 -12.08 17.47 5.17
C LEU A 76 -11.92 16.96 6.61
N PRO A 77 -13.02 16.86 7.38
CA PRO A 77 -13.01 16.08 8.60
C PRO A 77 -12.82 14.59 8.26
N LEU A 78 -12.28 13.83 9.19
CA LEU A 78 -11.91 12.43 8.99
C LEU A 78 -13.05 11.55 8.43
N ASP A 79 -14.27 11.74 8.89
CA ASP A 79 -15.42 10.97 8.44
C ASP A 79 -15.83 11.31 6.99
N HIS A 80 -15.63 12.57 6.57
CA HIS A 80 -15.83 12.98 5.18
C HIS A 80 -14.72 12.45 4.28
N LEU A 81 -13.45 12.55 4.69
CA LEU A 81 -12.32 11.97 3.97
C LEU A 81 -12.50 10.47 3.76
N ALA A 82 -12.92 9.74 4.79
CA ALA A 82 -13.14 8.30 4.72
C ALA A 82 -14.28 7.92 3.73
N ARG A 83 -15.40 8.68 3.73
CA ARG A 83 -16.46 8.49 2.72
C ARG A 83 -15.96 8.79 1.32
N HIS A 84 -15.26 9.89 1.15
CA HIS A 84 -14.67 10.30 -0.12
C HIS A 84 -13.71 9.24 -0.67
N ALA A 85 -12.87 8.67 0.19
CA ALA A 85 -11.98 7.57 -0.17
C ALA A 85 -12.76 6.35 -0.69
N ARG A 86 -13.84 5.98 -0.02
CA ARG A 86 -14.67 4.85 -0.44
C ARG A 86 -15.40 5.12 -1.75
N GLU A 87 -15.88 6.33 -1.98
CA GLU A 87 -16.52 6.78 -3.23
C GLU A 87 -15.52 6.75 -4.40
N HIS A 88 -14.23 6.99 -4.15
CA HIS A 88 -13.15 6.84 -5.12
C HIS A 88 -12.69 5.39 -5.33
N GLY A 89 -13.34 4.41 -4.70
CA GLY A 89 -13.04 2.99 -4.88
C GLY A 89 -11.83 2.50 -4.10
N LEU A 90 -11.40 3.24 -3.07
CA LEU A 90 -10.30 2.81 -2.21
C LEU A 90 -10.76 1.77 -1.18
N ASP A 91 -9.86 0.84 -0.87
CA ASP A 91 -10.02 -0.18 0.16
C ASP A 91 -9.35 0.24 1.47
N PHE A 92 -8.37 1.16 1.40
CA PHE A 92 -7.70 1.70 2.58
C PHE A 92 -7.18 3.12 2.36
N ILE A 93 -7.02 3.87 3.45
CA ILE A 93 -6.27 5.12 3.52
C ILE A 93 -5.43 5.16 4.79
N ALA A 94 -4.29 5.83 4.76
CA ALA A 94 -3.59 6.25 5.96
C ALA A 94 -3.90 7.71 6.25
N VAL A 95 -4.17 8.03 7.52
CA VAL A 95 -4.36 9.41 7.97
C VAL A 95 -3.06 9.87 8.60
N THR A 96 -2.43 10.87 8.00
CA THR A 96 -1.07 11.29 8.30
C THR A 96 -0.99 12.79 8.55
N ASP A 97 -1.88 13.32 9.40
CA ASP A 97 -1.89 14.73 9.78
C ASP A 97 -0.52 15.19 10.31
N HIS A 98 -0.08 16.39 9.99
CA HIS A 98 1.20 16.95 10.37
C HIS A 98 1.40 16.96 11.90
N ASN A 99 2.35 16.17 12.37
CA ASN A 99 2.73 16.04 13.78
C ASN A 99 1.56 15.74 14.73
N GLN A 100 0.43 15.26 14.19
CA GLN A 100 -0.80 15.03 14.92
C GLN A 100 -1.25 13.56 14.76
N PRO A 101 -0.93 12.66 15.69
CA PRO A 101 -1.34 11.26 15.60
C PRO A 101 -2.85 11.12 15.78
N VAL A 102 -3.45 10.29 14.95
CA VAL A 102 -4.89 10.02 14.97
C VAL A 102 -5.16 8.70 15.69
N LYS A 103 -6.12 8.73 16.63
CA LYS A 103 -6.47 7.54 17.44
C LYS A 103 -7.48 6.66 16.69
N ARG A 104 -7.27 5.34 16.68
CA ARG A 104 -8.21 4.35 16.10
C ARG A 104 -9.62 4.48 16.66
N ALA A 105 -9.75 4.90 17.93
CA ALA A 105 -11.04 5.11 18.58
C ALA A 105 -11.90 6.21 17.91
N SER A 106 -11.26 7.14 17.18
CA SER A 106 -11.96 8.20 16.43
C SER A 106 -12.32 7.81 15.00
N PHE A 107 -11.92 6.63 14.53
CA PHE A 107 -12.16 6.22 13.16
C PHE A 107 -13.64 5.95 12.89
N PRO A 108 -14.21 6.54 11.83
CA PRO A 108 -15.54 6.21 11.38
C PRO A 108 -15.56 4.77 10.83
N LYS A 109 -16.66 4.07 11.06
CA LYS A 109 -16.87 2.73 10.48
C LYS A 109 -17.46 2.85 9.08
N ILE A 110 -16.62 2.79 8.07
CA ILE A 110 -17.02 2.82 6.67
C ILE A 110 -16.90 1.38 6.11
N PRO A 111 -18.00 0.74 5.71
CA PRO A 111 -17.95 -0.62 5.16
C PRO A 111 -17.01 -0.71 3.95
N GLY A 112 -16.07 -1.66 3.99
CA GLY A 112 -15.11 -1.90 2.91
C GLY A 112 -13.92 -0.92 2.86
N LEU A 113 -13.74 -0.07 3.88
CA LEU A 113 -12.58 0.80 4.02
C LEU A 113 -11.82 0.49 5.31
N THR A 114 -10.51 0.32 5.21
CA THR A 114 -9.59 0.28 6.34
C THR A 114 -8.90 1.62 6.49
N ILE A 115 -8.92 2.18 7.70
CA ILE A 115 -8.19 3.42 8.02
C ILE A 115 -6.96 3.01 8.83
N ILE A 116 -5.79 3.36 8.32
CA ILE A 116 -4.49 3.13 8.97
C ILE A 116 -4.14 4.37 9.77
N PRO A 117 -3.88 4.25 11.08
CA PRO A 117 -3.44 5.39 11.88
C PRO A 117 -2.00 5.73 11.53
N GLY A 118 -1.66 7.00 11.62
CA GLY A 118 -0.31 7.48 11.44
C GLY A 118 -0.21 8.97 11.76
N LEU A 119 0.90 9.51 11.40
CA LEU A 119 1.14 10.96 11.35
C LEU A 119 2.24 11.22 10.32
N GLU A 120 2.26 12.41 9.76
CA GLU A 120 3.43 12.92 9.07
C GLU A 120 4.28 13.70 10.07
N TRP A 121 5.43 13.11 10.48
CA TRP A 121 6.44 13.86 11.22
C TRP A 121 7.01 14.93 10.32
N THR A 122 6.72 16.18 10.65
CA THR A 122 7.00 17.35 9.82
C THR A 122 8.05 18.22 10.48
N HIS A 123 9.13 18.46 9.76
CA HIS A 123 10.26 19.29 10.14
C HIS A 123 10.75 20.10 8.94
N TYR A 124 11.34 21.28 9.13
CA TYR A 124 11.84 22.12 8.05
C TYR A 124 12.95 21.52 7.18
N LYS A 125 13.54 20.39 7.61
CA LYS A 125 14.53 19.61 6.85
C LYS A 125 13.96 18.36 6.18
N GLY A 126 12.66 18.15 6.23
CA GLY A 126 12.04 16.99 5.61
C GLY A 126 10.89 16.38 6.40
N HIS A 127 10.09 15.59 5.73
CA HIS A 127 8.90 14.97 6.26
C HIS A 127 8.97 13.44 6.18
N SER A 128 8.29 12.77 7.10
CA SER A 128 8.21 11.30 7.12
C SER A 128 6.87 10.83 7.68
N ASN A 129 6.24 9.89 7.01
CA ASN A 129 5.07 9.22 7.56
C ASN A 129 5.47 8.11 8.52
N PHE A 130 4.89 8.12 9.72
CA PHE A 130 4.94 7.04 10.70
C PHE A 130 3.59 6.34 10.69
N LEU A 131 3.52 5.15 10.09
CA LEU A 131 2.29 4.43 9.82
C LEU A 131 2.05 3.29 10.82
N GLY A 132 0.78 2.93 11.03
CA GLY A 132 0.37 1.79 11.88
C GLY A 132 0.44 2.07 13.37
N ILE A 133 0.63 3.32 13.78
CA ILE A 133 0.90 3.68 15.18
C ILE A 133 0.11 4.91 15.62
N GLU A 134 -0.28 4.93 16.91
CA GLU A 134 -0.94 6.07 17.56
C GLU A 134 0.01 6.89 18.44
N HIS A 135 1.08 6.28 18.93
CA HIS A 135 2.05 6.89 19.84
C HIS A 135 3.47 6.52 19.39
N PRO A 136 4.01 7.21 18.36
CA PRO A 136 5.32 6.84 17.80
C PRO A 136 6.48 7.12 18.75
N TYR A 137 6.37 8.15 19.57
CA TYR A 137 7.41 8.59 20.51
C TYR A 137 6.80 9.35 21.70
N GLU A 138 7.57 9.49 22.77
CA GLU A 138 7.20 10.32 23.92
C GLU A 138 7.55 11.79 23.71
N GLY A 139 6.76 12.67 24.34
CA GLY A 139 6.97 14.13 24.36
C GLY A 139 6.70 14.82 23.02
N SER A 140 7.42 15.91 22.75
CA SER A 140 7.21 16.75 21.56
C SER A 140 7.76 16.10 20.30
N PHE A 141 7.12 16.41 19.15
CA PHE A 141 7.63 16.08 17.80
C PHE A 141 8.89 16.89 17.45
N PHE A 142 9.08 18.04 18.10
CA PHE A 142 10.10 19.03 17.77
C PHE A 142 11.51 18.51 18.08
N THR A 143 12.45 18.78 17.19
CA THR A 143 13.87 18.43 17.32
C THR A 143 14.71 19.62 16.87
N ASN A 144 15.86 19.84 17.55
CA ASN A 144 16.80 20.91 17.23
C ASN A 144 18.08 20.38 16.58
N THR A 145 18.40 19.13 16.81
CA THR A 145 19.63 18.50 16.33
C THR A 145 19.32 17.23 15.53
N GLU A 146 20.31 16.79 14.75
CA GLU A 146 20.18 15.53 14.01
C GLU A 146 20.09 14.32 14.95
N GLU A 147 20.79 14.37 16.08
CA GLU A 147 20.75 13.31 17.10
C GLU A 147 19.36 13.17 17.71
N GLU A 148 18.69 14.30 18.02
CA GLU A 148 17.30 14.28 18.51
C GLU A 148 16.36 13.71 17.43
N THR A 149 16.53 14.06 16.17
CA THR A 149 15.76 13.50 15.05
C THR A 149 15.97 11.99 14.94
N GLN A 150 17.23 11.55 14.94
CA GLN A 150 17.58 10.12 14.93
C GLN A 150 16.97 9.37 16.13
N GLN A 151 16.94 10.01 17.30
CA GLN A 151 16.31 9.42 18.47
C GLN A 151 14.81 9.24 18.29
N LYS A 152 14.10 10.23 17.74
CA LYS A 152 12.67 10.15 17.44
C LYS A 152 12.35 9.03 16.45
N PHE A 153 13.12 8.91 15.38
CA PHE A 153 12.97 7.84 14.39
C PHE A 153 13.22 6.45 14.99
N ARG A 154 14.29 6.31 15.81
CA ARG A 154 14.57 5.04 16.52
C ARG A 154 13.46 4.66 17.49
N GLU A 155 12.90 5.64 18.19
CA GLU A 155 11.79 5.43 19.13
C GLU A 155 10.52 5.00 18.39
N ALA A 156 10.14 5.71 17.32
CA ALA A 156 9.01 5.36 16.50
C ALA A 156 9.14 3.96 15.88
N HIS A 157 10.29 3.64 15.31
CA HIS A 157 10.57 2.32 14.76
C HIS A 157 10.50 1.20 15.81
N LYS A 158 11.10 1.43 16.99
CA LYS A 158 11.04 0.49 18.14
C LYS A 158 9.61 0.25 18.61
N ASN A 159 8.77 1.28 18.54
CA ASN A 159 7.37 1.21 18.93
C ASN A 159 6.47 0.59 17.85
N GLY A 160 7.03 0.21 16.70
CA GLY A 160 6.35 -0.51 15.63
C GLY A 160 5.84 0.36 14.49
N ALA A 161 6.28 1.63 14.39
CA ALA A 161 5.96 2.45 13.24
C ALA A 161 6.63 1.92 11.97
N LEU A 162 5.88 1.85 10.88
CA LEU A 162 6.40 1.68 9.54
C LEU A 162 6.71 3.07 8.98
N ILE A 163 7.99 3.35 8.73
CA ILE A 163 8.47 4.71 8.43
C ILE A 163 8.72 4.88 6.93
N SER A 164 8.04 5.87 6.33
CA SER A 164 8.26 6.32 4.96
C SER A 164 8.94 7.69 4.94
N ILE A 165 10.00 7.85 4.15
CA ILE A 165 10.58 9.15 3.83
C ILE A 165 9.70 9.78 2.74
N ASN A 166 9.09 10.92 3.02
CA ASN A 166 8.14 11.56 2.12
C ASN A 166 8.81 12.50 1.13
N HIS A 167 8.30 12.53 -0.12
CA HIS A 167 8.66 13.47 -1.21
C HIS A 167 10.12 13.98 -1.14
N PRO A 168 11.12 13.07 -1.09
CA PRO A 168 12.49 13.40 -0.66
C PRO A 168 13.21 14.42 -1.53
N LEU A 169 12.81 14.59 -2.78
CA LEU A 169 13.45 15.49 -3.74
C LEU A 169 12.64 16.77 -4.03
N GLU A 170 11.57 17.05 -3.26
CA GLU A 170 10.85 18.31 -3.41
C GLU A 170 11.75 19.51 -3.09
N SER A 171 11.50 20.66 -3.76
CA SER A 171 12.38 21.82 -3.65
C SER A 171 12.30 22.50 -2.29
N ASP A 172 11.10 22.58 -1.72
CA ASP A 172 10.83 23.38 -0.53
C ASP A 172 10.77 22.56 0.75
N PHE A 173 10.44 21.28 0.65
CA PHE A 173 10.28 20.34 1.77
C PHE A 173 10.93 18.98 1.53
N GLY A 174 11.95 18.96 0.68
CA GLY A 174 12.77 17.77 0.43
C GLY A 174 13.47 17.28 1.70
N PHE A 175 13.85 16.01 1.70
CA PHE A 175 14.43 15.37 2.86
C PHE A 175 15.95 15.59 2.92
N HIS A 176 16.41 16.36 3.90
CA HIS A 176 17.79 16.82 4.04
C HIS A 176 18.55 16.20 5.23
N PHE A 177 17.99 15.16 5.85
CA PHE A 177 18.71 14.38 6.85
C PHE A 177 19.51 13.25 6.20
N ASP A 178 20.55 12.78 6.89
CA ASP A 178 21.37 11.65 6.46
C ASP A 178 20.59 10.34 6.63
N LEU A 179 20.10 9.78 5.52
CA LEU A 179 19.32 8.55 5.50
C LEU A 179 20.06 7.34 6.06
N GLU A 180 21.39 7.29 5.99
CA GLU A 180 22.17 6.17 6.54
C GLU A 180 22.14 6.12 8.09
N LYS A 181 21.70 7.20 8.72
CA LYS A 181 21.60 7.31 10.19
C LYS A 181 20.17 7.13 10.74
N LEU A 182 19.19 6.98 9.85
CA LEU A 182 17.80 6.88 10.24
C LEU A 182 17.26 5.47 9.97
N PRO A 183 16.49 4.89 10.90
CA PRO A 183 15.69 3.72 10.57
C PRO A 183 14.47 4.16 9.76
N TYR A 184 14.36 3.67 8.54
CA TYR A 184 13.17 3.83 7.70
C TYR A 184 12.96 2.56 6.86
N ASN A 185 11.70 2.32 6.48
CA ASN A 185 11.30 1.13 5.74
C ASN A 185 11.10 1.43 4.25
N MET A 186 10.60 2.63 3.93
CA MET A 186 10.10 2.95 2.60
C MET A 186 10.49 4.38 2.20
N ILE A 187 10.41 4.64 0.88
CA ILE A 187 10.59 5.96 0.29
C ILE A 187 9.38 6.28 -0.57
N GLU A 188 8.77 7.43 -0.37
CA GLU A 188 7.72 7.95 -1.23
C GLU A 188 8.35 8.56 -2.50
N VAL A 189 8.35 7.79 -3.57
CA VAL A 189 8.95 8.20 -4.85
C VAL A 189 7.96 8.91 -5.77
N TRP A 190 6.68 8.84 -5.44
CA TRP A 190 5.62 9.50 -6.18
C TRP A 190 4.63 10.15 -5.21
N ASN A 191 4.69 11.48 -5.11
CA ASN A 191 3.84 12.31 -4.27
C ASN A 191 2.95 13.21 -5.14
N GLY A 192 1.64 13.14 -4.94
CA GLY A 192 0.66 13.93 -5.68
C GLY A 192 0.70 13.73 -7.21
N PRO A 193 0.22 14.70 -7.99
CA PRO A 193 0.24 14.62 -9.45
C PRO A 193 1.65 14.39 -9.98
N MET A 194 1.80 13.65 -11.08
CA MET A 194 3.11 13.40 -11.68
C MET A 194 3.79 14.71 -12.08
N ARG A 195 4.95 14.95 -11.52
CA ARG A 195 5.80 16.13 -11.70
C ARG A 195 7.24 15.71 -12.02
N PRO A 196 8.09 16.59 -12.57
CA PRO A 196 9.50 16.27 -12.80
C PRO A 196 10.21 15.74 -11.55
N ARG A 197 9.93 16.25 -10.37
CA ARG A 197 10.52 15.79 -9.10
C ARG A 197 10.16 14.34 -8.76
N ASN A 198 8.95 13.88 -9.09
CA ASN A 198 8.58 12.48 -8.92
C ASN A 198 9.37 11.58 -9.88
N ILE A 199 9.58 12.02 -11.12
CA ILE A 199 10.41 11.26 -12.09
C ILE A 199 11.86 11.20 -11.60
N GLU A 200 12.40 12.30 -11.07
CA GLU A 200 13.72 12.34 -10.45
C GLU A 200 13.81 11.41 -9.23
N ALA A 201 12.78 11.38 -8.38
CA ALA A 201 12.72 10.51 -7.20
C ALA A 201 12.65 9.02 -7.58
N ILE A 202 11.89 8.65 -8.61
CA ILE A 202 11.88 7.29 -9.18
C ILE A 202 13.27 6.93 -9.71
N GLY A 203 13.95 7.84 -10.42
CA GLY A 203 15.31 7.64 -10.90
C GLY A 203 16.34 7.50 -9.79
N TRP A 204 16.23 8.32 -8.74
CA TRP A 204 17.09 8.26 -7.57
C TRP A 204 16.91 6.93 -6.80
N TRP A 205 15.65 6.48 -6.60
CA TRP A 205 15.36 5.17 -6.05
C TRP A 205 15.98 4.05 -6.90
N ASP A 206 15.89 4.14 -8.24
CA ASP A 206 16.52 3.17 -9.15
C ASP A 206 18.05 3.09 -8.96
N GLN A 207 18.71 4.21 -8.68
CA GLN A 207 20.15 4.20 -8.34
C GLN A 207 20.43 3.44 -7.03
N MET A 208 19.54 3.54 -6.03
CA MET A 208 19.66 2.74 -4.80
C MET A 208 19.53 1.25 -5.09
N LEU A 209 18.56 0.85 -5.93
CA LEU A 209 18.38 -0.54 -6.33
C LEU A 209 19.61 -1.08 -7.07
N LYS A 210 20.17 -0.30 -7.99
CA LYS A 210 21.43 -0.62 -8.71
C LYS A 210 22.63 -0.76 -7.79
N ALA A 211 22.66 0.01 -6.71
CA ALA A 211 23.67 -0.10 -5.67
C ALA A 211 23.45 -1.30 -4.72
N GLY A 212 22.43 -2.13 -4.97
CA GLY A 212 22.10 -3.32 -4.18
C GLY A 212 21.26 -3.05 -2.92
N LYS A 213 20.77 -1.82 -2.72
CA LYS A 213 19.86 -1.51 -1.60
C LYS A 213 18.46 -2.05 -1.93
N ARG A 214 17.93 -2.92 -1.07
CA ARG A 214 16.57 -3.47 -1.23
C ARG A 214 15.54 -2.51 -0.64
N GLN A 215 15.45 -1.31 -1.23
CA GLN A 215 14.60 -0.24 -0.76
C GLN A 215 13.20 -0.35 -1.37
N VAL A 216 12.17 -0.40 -0.53
CA VAL A 216 10.77 -0.38 -0.96
C VAL A 216 10.37 1.04 -1.33
N ALA A 217 9.69 1.19 -2.47
CA ALA A 217 9.06 2.43 -2.88
C ALA A 217 7.56 2.41 -2.57
N VAL A 218 7.03 3.57 -2.21
CA VAL A 218 5.60 3.84 -2.02
C VAL A 218 5.20 5.13 -2.72
N CYS A 219 3.91 5.39 -2.71
CA CYS A 219 3.32 6.63 -3.20
C CYS A 219 2.23 7.13 -2.25
N GLY A 220 1.89 8.40 -2.35
CA GLY A 220 0.76 9.02 -1.68
C GLY A 220 0.30 10.27 -2.39
N SER A 221 -0.97 10.62 -2.22
CA SER A 221 -1.52 11.82 -2.87
C SER A 221 -1.16 13.12 -2.17
N ASP A 222 -0.76 13.02 -0.91
CA ASP A 222 -0.55 14.19 -0.04
C ASP A 222 -1.80 15.09 -0.06
N TYR A 223 -2.95 14.39 0.09
CA TYR A 223 -4.25 15.00 -0.13
C TYR A 223 -4.62 15.98 0.97
N HIS A 224 -4.89 17.21 0.60
CA HIS A 224 -5.40 18.26 1.46
C HIS A 224 -6.81 18.69 1.07
N GLU A 225 -7.06 18.83 -0.23
CA GLU A 225 -8.35 19.19 -0.81
C GLU A 225 -8.42 18.81 -2.29
N ASP A 226 -9.63 18.69 -2.84
CA ASP A 226 -9.80 18.52 -4.29
C ASP A 226 -9.51 19.83 -5.01
N THR A 227 -8.54 19.76 -5.92
CA THR A 227 -8.23 20.84 -6.85
C THR A 227 -8.22 20.29 -8.29
N VAL A 228 -7.96 21.13 -9.28
CA VAL A 228 -7.75 20.69 -10.66
C VAL A 228 -6.55 19.75 -10.78
N PHE A 229 -5.55 19.91 -9.90
CA PHE A 229 -4.27 19.20 -9.97
C PHE A 229 -4.11 18.15 -8.88
N GLN A 230 -4.70 18.33 -7.70
CA GLN A 230 -4.59 17.42 -6.57
C GLN A 230 -5.93 16.73 -6.31
N ARG A 231 -5.92 15.42 -6.26
CA ARG A 231 -7.09 14.59 -5.93
C ARG A 231 -6.67 13.43 -5.04
N LEU A 232 -7.58 12.98 -4.23
CA LEU A 232 -7.38 11.80 -3.40
C LEU A 232 -6.99 10.59 -4.26
N ALA A 233 -6.00 9.83 -3.79
CA ALA A 233 -5.44 8.67 -4.48
C ALA A 233 -4.88 8.97 -5.89
N ASN A 234 -4.34 10.14 -6.09
CA ASN A 234 -3.58 10.51 -7.27
C ASN A 234 -2.15 10.91 -6.85
N PRO A 235 -1.23 9.89 -6.76
CA PRO A 235 -1.29 8.49 -7.20
C PRO A 235 -2.03 7.53 -6.23
N THR A 236 -2.32 6.31 -6.72
CA THR A 236 -2.92 5.21 -5.95
C THR A 236 -1.90 4.11 -5.71
N LEU A 237 -1.77 3.64 -4.48
CA LEU A 237 -1.01 2.45 -4.12
C LEU A 237 -1.89 1.20 -4.27
N ASN A 238 -1.44 0.23 -5.05
CA ASN A 238 -2.06 -1.07 -5.20
C ASN A 238 -1.24 -2.11 -4.44
N VAL A 239 -1.85 -2.79 -3.46
CA VAL A 239 -1.17 -3.68 -2.51
C VAL A 239 -1.71 -5.10 -2.64
N LEU A 240 -0.84 -6.07 -2.81
CA LEU A 240 -1.18 -7.49 -2.86
C LEU A 240 -1.12 -8.09 -1.44
N ALA A 241 -2.23 -8.05 -0.73
CA ALA A 241 -2.33 -8.48 0.66
C ALA A 241 -3.28 -9.68 0.86
N TRP A 242 -3.16 -10.33 2.00
CA TRP A 242 -4.01 -11.46 2.36
C TRP A 242 -5.43 -11.05 2.74
N SER A 243 -5.62 -9.86 3.28
CA SER A 243 -6.91 -9.28 3.61
C SER A 243 -6.79 -7.75 3.69
N PRO A 244 -7.91 -7.00 3.76
CA PRO A 244 -7.88 -5.56 3.96
C PRO A 244 -7.63 -5.17 5.43
N SER A 245 -7.19 -6.09 6.31
CA SER A 245 -6.82 -5.70 7.67
C SER A 245 -5.60 -4.79 7.66
N GLU A 246 -5.55 -3.84 8.60
CA GLU A 246 -4.39 -2.96 8.78
C GLU A 246 -3.08 -3.76 8.81
N LYS A 247 -3.06 -4.86 9.58
CA LYS A 247 -1.88 -5.74 9.71
C LYS A 247 -1.45 -6.32 8.37
N ASP A 248 -2.36 -6.98 7.64
CA ASP A 248 -2.04 -7.63 6.37
C ASP A 248 -1.61 -6.62 5.29
N LEU A 249 -2.20 -5.42 5.31
CA LEU A 249 -1.84 -4.32 4.41
C LEU A 249 -0.43 -3.79 4.71
N LEU A 250 -0.14 -3.46 5.98
CA LEU A 250 1.17 -2.95 6.38
C LEU A 250 2.30 -3.96 6.14
N GLU A 251 2.08 -5.25 6.44
CA GLU A 251 3.04 -6.32 6.16
C GLU A 251 3.32 -6.45 4.64
N ALA A 252 2.29 -6.34 3.82
CA ALA A 252 2.44 -6.40 2.36
C ALA A 252 3.15 -5.15 1.80
N ILE A 253 2.84 -3.97 2.33
CA ILE A 253 3.49 -2.70 1.96
C ILE A 253 4.98 -2.74 2.32
N GLU A 254 5.32 -3.11 3.56
CA GLU A 254 6.70 -3.23 4.03
C GLU A 254 7.50 -4.22 3.18
N SER A 255 6.86 -5.31 2.76
CA SER A 255 7.48 -6.32 1.89
C SER A 255 7.61 -5.88 0.43
N GLY A 256 7.09 -4.71 0.03
CA GLY A 256 7.09 -4.25 -1.34
C GLY A 256 6.14 -5.03 -2.27
N HIS A 257 5.13 -5.71 -1.71
CA HIS A 257 4.10 -6.40 -2.51
C HIS A 257 3.12 -5.37 -3.10
N SER A 258 3.64 -4.42 -3.86
CA SER A 258 2.86 -3.29 -4.35
C SER A 258 3.39 -2.71 -5.65
N TYR A 259 2.49 -2.03 -6.34
CA TYR A 259 2.79 -1.11 -7.44
C TYR A 259 1.88 0.11 -7.30
N PHE A 260 2.18 1.19 -8.00
CA PHE A 260 1.39 2.41 -7.95
C PHE A 260 0.98 2.88 -9.34
N THR A 261 -0.21 3.46 -9.41
CA THR A 261 -0.82 4.01 -10.64
C THR A 261 -1.13 5.50 -10.45
N TYR A 262 -1.23 6.23 -11.54
CA TYR A 262 -1.51 7.66 -11.51
C TYR A 262 -2.85 8.04 -10.85
N SER A 263 -3.79 7.11 -10.71
CA SER A 263 -5.11 7.28 -10.09
C SER A 263 -5.74 5.91 -9.83
N PRO A 264 -6.89 5.82 -9.13
CA PRO A 264 -7.64 4.58 -9.00
C PRO A 264 -8.20 4.15 -10.37
N THR A 265 -7.44 3.39 -11.12
CA THR A 265 -7.72 2.97 -12.49
C THR A 265 -7.74 1.44 -12.59
N ASP A 266 -8.18 0.92 -13.73
CA ASP A 266 -8.11 -0.51 -14.05
C ASP A 266 -6.76 -0.90 -14.69
N LEU A 267 -5.85 0.07 -14.92
CA LEU A 267 -4.49 -0.20 -15.38
C LEU A 267 -3.79 -1.09 -14.34
N HIS A 268 -3.38 -2.26 -14.77
CA HIS A 268 -2.85 -3.30 -13.89
C HIS A 268 -1.74 -4.08 -14.59
N VAL A 269 -0.76 -4.53 -13.82
CA VAL A 269 0.31 -5.40 -14.29
C VAL A 269 0.54 -6.52 -13.29
N ASP A 270 0.52 -7.75 -13.78
CA ASP A 270 1.03 -8.90 -13.08
C ASP A 270 2.42 -9.25 -13.61
N LEU A 271 3.38 -9.36 -12.71
CA LEU A 271 4.72 -9.84 -12.98
C LEU A 271 5.03 -11.00 -12.03
N TYR A 272 5.28 -12.17 -12.59
CA TYR A 272 5.60 -13.36 -11.83
C TYR A 272 6.88 -14.02 -12.36
N VAL A 273 7.70 -14.53 -11.45
CA VAL A 273 8.79 -15.46 -11.77
C VAL A 273 8.53 -16.71 -10.95
N GLU A 274 7.98 -17.73 -11.60
CA GLU A 274 7.40 -18.91 -10.94
C GLU A 274 6.30 -18.47 -9.94
N ASP A 275 6.51 -18.64 -8.63
CA ASP A 275 5.62 -18.24 -7.54
C ASP A 275 5.92 -16.85 -6.94
N ALA A 276 7.03 -16.23 -7.36
CA ALA A 276 7.48 -14.94 -6.86
C ALA A 276 6.84 -13.77 -7.63
N THR A 277 6.46 -12.72 -6.91
CA THR A 277 6.00 -11.45 -7.46
C THR A 277 6.68 -10.28 -6.73
N TYR A 278 6.20 -9.06 -6.88
CA TYR A 278 6.81 -7.84 -6.31
C TYR A 278 7.25 -8.02 -4.85
N GLY A 279 8.40 -7.49 -4.51
CA GLY A 279 9.00 -7.55 -3.17
C GLY A 279 9.66 -8.87 -2.80
N VAL A 280 9.41 -9.95 -3.54
CA VAL A 280 9.96 -11.27 -3.22
C VAL A 280 11.41 -11.37 -3.68
N ILE A 281 12.23 -12.06 -2.87
CA ILE A 281 13.61 -12.43 -3.21
C ILE A 281 13.59 -13.89 -3.68
N LYS A 282 14.12 -14.15 -4.85
CA LYS A 282 14.22 -15.49 -5.43
C LYS A 282 15.66 -15.83 -5.77
N HIS A 283 16.05 -17.06 -5.50
CA HIS A 283 17.37 -17.52 -5.92
C HIS A 283 17.46 -17.55 -7.45
N TRP A 284 18.45 -16.84 -8.01
CA TRP A 284 18.66 -16.81 -9.45
C TRP A 284 19.24 -18.13 -9.96
N ARG A 285 18.78 -18.55 -11.11
CA ARG A 285 19.36 -19.65 -11.90
C ARG A 285 19.15 -19.37 -13.38
N GLU A 286 20.03 -19.92 -14.18
CA GLU A 286 19.88 -19.81 -15.64
C GLU A 286 18.56 -20.44 -16.10
N GLY A 287 17.90 -19.76 -17.04
CA GLY A 287 16.64 -20.22 -17.60
C GLY A 287 15.38 -19.76 -16.86
N LEU A 288 15.49 -18.97 -15.79
CA LEU A 288 14.32 -18.37 -15.15
C LEU A 288 13.52 -17.53 -16.16
N GLN A 289 12.20 -17.72 -16.13
CA GLN A 289 11.25 -17.01 -16.96
C GLN A 289 10.35 -16.13 -16.07
N ALA A 290 10.17 -14.89 -16.49
CA ALA A 290 9.15 -14.02 -15.93
C ALA A 290 7.93 -14.01 -16.85
N THR A 291 6.74 -14.16 -16.28
CA THR A 291 5.47 -13.99 -16.97
C THR A 291 4.94 -12.60 -16.66
N LEU A 292 4.60 -11.87 -17.69
CA LEU A 292 4.06 -10.52 -17.63
C LEU A 292 2.67 -10.48 -18.27
N ASN A 293 1.68 -9.96 -17.54
CA ASN A 293 0.36 -9.64 -18.06
C ASN A 293 0.06 -8.17 -17.75
N ALA A 294 -0.25 -7.39 -18.75
CA ALA A 294 -0.67 -5.99 -18.61
C ALA A 294 -2.11 -5.84 -19.10
N PHE A 295 -2.93 -5.15 -18.32
CA PHE A 295 -4.35 -5.01 -18.53
C PHE A 295 -4.74 -3.53 -18.64
N ALA A 296 -5.78 -3.25 -19.42
CA ALA A 296 -6.34 -1.92 -19.61
C ALA A 296 -5.32 -0.88 -20.10
N LEU A 297 -4.41 -1.30 -20.99
CA LEU A 297 -3.51 -0.40 -21.70
C LEU A 297 -4.31 0.53 -22.61
N GLU A 298 -3.90 1.78 -22.72
CA GLU A 298 -4.37 2.71 -23.74
C GLU A 298 -3.42 2.71 -24.94
N ALA A 299 -3.89 3.24 -26.08
CA ALA A 299 -3.04 3.39 -27.25
C ALA A 299 -1.81 4.26 -26.92
N CYS A 300 -0.66 3.86 -27.46
CA CYS A 300 0.64 4.48 -27.20
C CYS A 300 1.20 4.34 -25.78
N ASP A 301 0.61 3.48 -24.92
CA ASP A 301 1.26 3.09 -23.68
C ASP A 301 2.53 2.29 -23.98
N GLN A 302 3.63 2.64 -23.28
CA GLN A 302 4.90 1.93 -23.36
C GLN A 302 5.12 1.10 -22.11
N ILE A 303 5.29 -0.20 -22.25
CA ILE A 303 5.75 -1.06 -21.16
C ILE A 303 7.27 -1.11 -21.18
N ARG A 304 7.88 -0.73 -20.09
CA ARG A 304 9.34 -0.71 -19.88
C ARG A 304 9.74 -1.69 -18.80
N LEU A 305 10.75 -2.50 -19.10
CA LEU A 305 11.44 -3.29 -18.10
C LEU A 305 12.67 -2.52 -17.62
N ILE A 306 12.81 -2.45 -16.32
CA ILE A 306 13.95 -1.84 -15.64
C ILE A 306 14.70 -2.92 -14.88
N ASP A 307 16.00 -2.99 -15.04
CA ASP A 307 16.90 -3.89 -14.35
C ASP A 307 18.24 -3.19 -14.06
N GLN A 308 19.24 -3.93 -13.62
CA GLN A 308 20.56 -3.37 -13.32
C GLN A 308 21.26 -2.70 -14.52
N ASP A 309 20.94 -3.13 -15.75
CA ASP A 309 21.53 -2.55 -16.97
C ASP A 309 20.81 -1.26 -17.41
N GLY A 310 19.62 -1.01 -16.88
CA GLY A 310 18.82 0.17 -17.19
C GLY A 310 17.40 -0.14 -17.62
N SER A 311 16.84 0.74 -18.43
CA SER A 311 15.46 0.65 -18.93
C SER A 311 15.46 0.24 -20.40
N ARG A 312 14.55 -0.69 -20.75
CA ARG A 312 14.27 -1.03 -22.15
C ARG A 312 12.78 -1.17 -22.40
N ILE A 313 12.34 -0.72 -23.55
CA ILE A 313 10.95 -0.86 -24.00
C ILE A 313 10.72 -2.32 -24.38
N LEU A 314 9.68 -2.93 -23.81
CA LEU A 314 9.23 -4.27 -24.14
C LEU A 314 8.10 -4.24 -25.16
N PHE A 315 7.24 -3.23 -25.06
CA PHE A 315 6.04 -3.14 -25.89
C PHE A 315 5.57 -1.69 -25.99
N ASP A 316 5.17 -1.31 -27.21
CA ASP A 316 4.42 -0.09 -27.50
C ASP A 316 3.00 -0.49 -27.90
N ALA A 317 2.00 -0.10 -27.13
CA ALA A 317 0.61 -0.50 -27.35
C ALA A 317 0.05 0.18 -28.61
N PRO A 318 -0.27 -0.55 -29.68
CA PRO A 318 -0.80 0.05 -30.93
C PRO A 318 -2.24 0.53 -30.76
N GLN A 319 -2.96 -0.03 -29.80
CA GLN A 319 -4.35 0.26 -29.47
C GLN A 319 -4.65 -0.10 -28.01
N LYS A 320 -5.81 0.33 -27.53
CA LYS A 320 -6.33 -0.09 -26.22
C LYS A 320 -6.51 -1.61 -26.15
N GLY A 321 -6.14 -2.22 -25.04
CA GLY A 321 -6.30 -3.64 -24.80
C GLY A 321 -5.35 -4.20 -23.77
N ASP A 322 -5.25 -5.51 -23.73
CA ASP A 322 -4.38 -6.26 -22.84
C ASP A 322 -3.18 -6.80 -23.61
N TRP A 323 -2.10 -7.07 -22.90
CA TRP A 323 -0.90 -7.64 -23.47
C TRP A 323 -0.24 -8.62 -22.50
N GLN A 324 0.34 -9.69 -23.04
CA GLN A 324 1.09 -10.67 -22.27
C GLN A 324 2.39 -11.08 -22.96
N SER A 325 3.39 -11.42 -22.17
CA SER A 325 4.68 -11.91 -22.65
C SER A 325 5.40 -12.74 -21.62
N ASN A 326 6.35 -13.56 -22.07
CA ASN A 326 7.32 -14.21 -21.24
C ASN A 326 8.71 -13.62 -21.50
N LEU A 327 9.43 -13.34 -20.43
CA LEU A 327 10.75 -12.72 -20.46
C LEU A 327 11.76 -13.63 -19.78
N LYS A 328 12.99 -13.68 -20.30
CA LYS A 328 14.09 -14.36 -19.60
C LYS A 328 14.69 -13.42 -18.54
N VAL A 329 14.88 -13.93 -17.34
CA VAL A 329 15.65 -13.25 -16.29
C VAL A 329 17.12 -13.58 -16.51
N MET A 330 17.85 -12.63 -17.09
CA MET A 330 19.18 -12.87 -17.67
C MET A 330 20.29 -13.00 -16.62
N LYS A 331 20.13 -12.40 -15.43
CA LYS A 331 21.16 -12.33 -14.39
C LYS A 331 20.59 -12.02 -13.00
N PRO A 332 21.36 -12.23 -11.91
CA PRO A 332 21.00 -11.76 -10.58
C PRO A 332 20.76 -10.26 -10.54
N GLY A 333 20.10 -9.77 -9.50
CA GLY A 333 19.79 -8.36 -9.28
C GLY A 333 18.30 -8.13 -9.09
N TYR A 334 17.66 -7.36 -9.95
CA TYR A 334 16.22 -7.10 -9.87
C TYR A 334 15.60 -6.89 -11.25
N ILE A 335 14.29 -7.06 -11.31
CA ILE A 335 13.45 -6.58 -12.41
C ILE A 335 12.25 -5.85 -11.84
N ARG A 336 11.87 -4.74 -12.46
CA ARG A 336 10.65 -4.01 -12.20
C ARG A 336 10.08 -3.44 -13.50
N LEU A 337 8.85 -2.96 -13.46
CA LEU A 337 8.15 -2.47 -14.64
C LEU A 337 7.69 -1.03 -14.45
N GLU A 338 7.64 -0.33 -15.57
CA GLU A 338 6.97 0.96 -15.71
C GLU A 338 6.06 0.93 -16.93
N ILE A 339 4.88 1.55 -16.82
CA ILE A 339 4.07 1.90 -17.98
C ILE A 339 4.10 3.41 -18.13
N TRP A 340 4.50 3.87 -19.30
CA TRP A 340 4.55 5.28 -19.65
C TRP A 340 3.42 5.60 -20.59
N ARG A 341 2.70 6.69 -20.34
CA ARG A 341 1.53 7.15 -21.08
C ARG A 341 1.66 8.60 -21.49
N THR A 342 1.18 8.93 -22.68
CA THR A 342 0.95 10.31 -23.12
C THR A 342 -0.47 10.71 -22.75
N PHE A 343 -0.62 11.42 -21.63
CA PHE A 343 -1.94 11.82 -21.12
C PHE A 343 -2.62 12.89 -21.98
N PHE A 344 -1.84 13.71 -22.64
CA PHE A 344 -2.35 14.77 -23.51
C PHE A 344 -1.53 14.81 -24.82
N PRO A 345 -2.18 14.90 -25.98
CA PRO A 345 -1.48 15.01 -27.27
C PRO A 345 -0.48 16.17 -27.27
N GLY A 346 0.75 15.89 -27.72
CA GLY A 346 1.82 16.89 -27.80
C GLY A 346 2.62 17.10 -26.51
N LEU A 347 2.24 16.48 -25.40
CA LEU A 347 3.06 16.46 -24.19
C LEU A 347 3.92 15.19 -24.10
N PRO A 348 5.06 15.24 -23.40
CA PRO A 348 5.87 14.05 -23.13
C PRO A 348 5.07 12.97 -22.40
N SER A 349 5.39 11.71 -22.68
CA SER A 349 4.90 10.60 -21.86
C SER A 349 5.44 10.68 -20.45
N MET A 350 4.63 10.24 -19.49
CA MET A 350 4.96 10.19 -18.05
C MET A 350 4.63 8.81 -17.50
N PRO A 351 5.22 8.40 -16.37
CA PRO A 351 4.82 7.17 -15.70
C PRO A 351 3.32 7.17 -15.37
N ALA A 352 2.62 6.15 -15.84
CA ALA A 352 1.23 5.86 -15.49
C ALA A 352 1.14 4.71 -14.48
N LEU A 353 2.17 3.85 -14.43
CA LEU A 353 2.31 2.77 -13.48
C LEU A 353 3.81 2.52 -13.19
N VAL A 354 4.13 2.27 -11.93
CA VAL A 354 5.50 1.90 -11.47
C VAL A 354 5.37 0.76 -10.47
N THR A 355 6.18 -0.30 -10.61
CA THR A 355 6.16 -1.44 -9.69
C THR A 355 7.36 -1.45 -8.75
N ASN A 356 7.17 -2.02 -7.57
CA ASN A 356 8.30 -2.52 -6.78
C ASN A 356 8.98 -3.69 -7.51
N PRO A 357 10.26 -3.99 -7.21
CA PRO A 357 11.00 -5.03 -7.91
C PRO A 357 10.69 -6.44 -7.42
N ILE A 358 10.99 -7.43 -8.27
CA ILE A 358 11.32 -8.80 -7.87
C ILE A 358 12.85 -8.88 -7.82
N TRP A 359 13.39 -9.48 -6.76
CA TRP A 359 14.81 -9.58 -6.51
C TRP A 359 15.36 -10.97 -6.84
N PHE A 360 16.62 -11.02 -7.26
CA PHE A 360 17.34 -12.26 -7.57
C PHE A 360 18.73 -12.23 -6.94
N ASP A 361 19.01 -13.16 -6.03
CA ASP A 361 20.32 -13.36 -5.37
C ASP A 361 21.07 -14.58 -5.88
#